data_7746d3adfd911dcd84e137b1fa4568be
#
_entry.id   7746d3adfd911dcd84e137b1fa4568be
#
_cell.length_a   1.000
_cell.length_b   1.000
_cell.length_c   1.000
_cell.angle_alpha   90.00
_cell.angle_beta   90.00
_cell.angle_gamma   90.00
#
_symmetry.space_group_name_H-M   'P 1'
#
loop_
_entity.id
_entity.type
_entity.pdbx_description
1 polymer ?
#
loop_
_entity_poly.entity_id
_entity_poly.type
_entity_poly.pdbx_seq_one_letter_code
_entity_poly.pdbx_strand_id
1 'polypeptide(L)'
;EQVVPALVRAGLAGDAPVWGIGEKGATWFAVSGGRLGDVQIDAAIAVPAELAAACREVAEQHRDLMFWDDTKRTMVSLEQNLDVANDDYLARQPAVTAQLDAAISALGHAESFATVPTIISIDLEHRTAGKALGAERAIRLVGSRMVVPRRWFTAGDSNGDYDMAAWLHEAGFDATHLDVRPSGEQPETAFAVLREIPTFAEGHAEDDITATYLTRWRAELAV
;
A
#
# COMPACT_ATOMS: atom_id res chain seq x y z
N GLU A 1 10.68 -8.41 -0.51
CA GLU A 1 11.74 -9.42 -0.21
C GLU A 1 11.71 -9.95 1.22
N GLN A 2 11.31 -9.15 2.23
CA GLN A 2 11.34 -9.55 3.64
C GLN A 2 10.14 -10.43 4.05
N VAL A 3 8.96 -10.21 3.49
CA VAL A 3 7.70 -10.87 3.88
C VAL A 3 7.69 -12.35 3.52
N VAL A 4 8.12 -12.72 2.31
CA VAL A 4 8.08 -14.13 1.85
C VAL A 4 8.95 -15.05 2.72
N PRO A 5 10.22 -14.72 3.04
CA PRO A 5 11.01 -15.53 3.97
C PRO A 5 10.38 -15.64 5.37
N ALA A 6 9.68 -14.61 5.85
CA ALA A 6 8.98 -14.66 7.13
C ALA A 6 7.79 -15.64 7.08
N LEU A 7 6.98 -15.59 6.04
CA LEU A 7 5.86 -16.52 5.82
C LEU A 7 6.34 -17.98 5.72
N VAL A 8 7.46 -18.23 5.02
CA VAL A 8 8.05 -19.57 4.91
C VAL A 8 8.52 -20.07 6.28
N ARG A 9 9.22 -19.23 7.05
CA ARG A 9 9.63 -19.59 8.42
C ARG A 9 8.45 -19.86 9.34
N ALA A 10 7.34 -19.15 9.13
CA ALA A 10 6.09 -19.37 9.87
C ALA A 10 5.32 -20.63 9.43
N GLY A 11 5.83 -21.40 8.47
CA GLY A 11 5.23 -22.65 8.02
C GLY A 11 4.11 -22.47 6.99
N LEU A 12 4.16 -21.42 6.16
CA LEU A 12 3.21 -21.28 5.05
C LEU A 12 3.24 -22.53 4.17
N ALA A 13 2.09 -23.19 4.03
CA ALA A 13 1.96 -24.36 3.16
C ALA A 13 2.29 -23.98 1.69
N GLY A 14 2.98 -24.89 0.97
CA GLY A 14 3.46 -24.60 -0.38
C GLY A 14 2.36 -24.33 -1.41
N ASP A 15 1.14 -24.77 -1.13
CA ASP A 15 -0.07 -24.60 -1.94
C ASP A 15 -1.01 -23.51 -1.40
N ALA A 16 -0.67 -22.86 -0.29
CA ALA A 16 -1.48 -21.77 0.26
C ALA A 16 -1.65 -20.64 -0.75
N PRO A 17 -2.88 -20.19 -1.00
CA PRO A 17 -3.16 -19.14 -2.00
C PRO A 17 -2.83 -17.76 -1.43
N VAL A 18 -1.56 -17.38 -1.50
CA VAL A 18 -1.05 -16.09 -1.03
C VAL A 18 -0.55 -15.27 -2.21
N TRP A 19 -0.91 -14.00 -2.22
CA TRP A 19 -0.42 -13.01 -3.18
C TRP A 19 0.13 -11.79 -2.46
N GLY A 20 1.16 -11.17 -3.03
CA GLY A 20 1.54 -9.81 -2.71
C GLY A 20 0.95 -8.85 -3.72
N ILE A 21 0.44 -7.73 -3.21
CA ILE A 21 -0.03 -6.62 -4.02
C ILE A 21 0.74 -5.39 -3.54
N GLY A 22 1.48 -4.78 -4.43
CA GLY A 22 2.34 -3.64 -4.14
C GLY A 22 1.94 -2.39 -4.92
N GLU A 23 2.62 -1.30 -4.63
CA GLU A 23 2.48 -0.03 -5.31
C GLU A 23 0.99 0.37 -5.47
N LYS A 24 0.27 0.31 -4.35
CA LYS A 24 -1.15 0.71 -4.28
C LYS A 24 -2.05 -0.01 -5.31
N GLY A 25 -1.78 -1.30 -5.54
CA GLY A 25 -2.55 -2.14 -6.48
C GLY A 25 -1.94 -2.26 -7.87
N ALA A 26 -0.91 -1.47 -8.20
CA ALA A 26 -0.33 -1.43 -9.53
C ALA A 26 0.63 -2.60 -9.83
N THR A 27 1.15 -3.27 -8.82
CA THR A 27 1.99 -4.46 -8.97
C THR A 27 1.43 -5.63 -8.17
N TRP A 28 1.65 -6.87 -8.64
CA TRP A 28 1.25 -8.07 -7.89
C TRP A 28 2.11 -9.28 -8.25
N PHE A 29 2.15 -10.25 -7.35
CA PHE A 29 2.83 -11.53 -7.54
C PHE A 29 2.18 -12.62 -6.69
N ALA A 30 2.31 -13.86 -7.12
CA ALA A 30 1.91 -15.01 -6.33
C ALA A 30 3.07 -15.49 -5.45
N VAL A 31 2.77 -16.02 -4.27
CA VAL A 31 3.71 -16.79 -3.45
C VAL A 31 3.36 -18.26 -3.59
N SER A 32 4.30 -19.09 -4.04
CA SER A 32 4.09 -20.52 -4.23
C SER A 32 5.35 -21.30 -3.84
N GLY A 33 5.18 -22.37 -3.09
CA GLY A 33 6.31 -23.18 -2.63
C GLY A 33 7.35 -22.40 -1.80
N GLY A 34 6.90 -21.35 -1.10
CA GLY A 34 7.79 -20.47 -0.36
C GLY A 34 8.65 -19.54 -1.21
N ARG A 35 8.30 -19.40 -2.49
CA ARG A 35 9.01 -18.52 -3.44
C ARG A 35 8.09 -17.44 -3.97
N LEU A 36 8.71 -16.30 -4.24
CA LEU A 36 8.08 -15.19 -4.93
C LEU A 36 8.03 -15.51 -6.43
N GLY A 37 6.82 -15.43 -7.00
CA GLY A 37 6.64 -15.52 -8.44
C GLY A 37 7.04 -14.23 -9.16
N ASP A 38 6.92 -14.22 -10.47
CA ASP A 38 7.21 -13.03 -11.27
C ASP A 38 6.29 -11.88 -10.88
N VAL A 39 6.89 -10.70 -10.70
CA VAL A 39 6.14 -9.49 -10.42
C VAL A 39 5.46 -9.03 -11.71
N GLN A 40 4.14 -9.00 -11.67
CA GLN A 40 3.30 -8.43 -12.72
C GLN A 40 3.14 -6.94 -12.46
N ILE A 41 3.03 -6.16 -13.52
CA ILE A 41 2.80 -4.71 -13.46
C ILE A 41 1.56 -4.34 -14.28
N ASP A 42 0.84 -3.33 -13.83
CA ASP A 42 -0.21 -2.69 -14.61
C ASP A 42 0.39 -1.57 -15.44
N ALA A 43 0.75 -1.88 -16.68
CA ALA A 43 1.39 -0.92 -17.57
C ALA A 43 0.50 0.28 -17.93
N ALA A 44 -0.83 0.15 -17.77
CA ALA A 44 -1.77 1.23 -18.10
C ALA A 44 -1.70 2.39 -17.08
N ILE A 45 -1.23 2.11 -15.87
CA ILE A 45 -1.11 3.11 -14.78
C ILE A 45 0.35 3.32 -14.35
N ALA A 46 1.30 2.74 -15.06
CA ALA A 46 2.71 2.98 -14.81
C ALA A 46 3.13 4.39 -15.25
N VAL A 47 4.02 5.01 -14.47
CA VAL A 47 4.58 6.33 -14.80
C VAL A 47 5.31 6.25 -16.13
N PRO A 48 4.98 7.10 -17.12
CA PRO A 48 5.67 7.14 -18.42
C PRO A 48 7.15 7.47 -18.28
N ALA A 49 7.97 6.92 -19.17
CA ALA A 49 9.43 7.05 -19.09
C ALA A 49 9.91 8.50 -19.11
N GLU A 50 9.27 9.37 -19.92
CA GLU A 50 9.57 10.80 -20.00
C GLU A 50 9.23 11.54 -18.70
N LEU A 51 8.13 11.16 -18.03
CA LEU A 51 7.77 11.74 -16.73
C LEU A 51 8.71 11.24 -15.64
N ALA A 52 9.05 9.95 -15.63
CA ALA A 52 10.04 9.40 -14.71
C ALA A 52 11.41 10.07 -14.86
N ALA A 53 11.84 10.37 -16.09
CA ALA A 53 13.10 11.08 -16.36
C ALA A 53 13.08 12.51 -15.80
N ALA A 54 12.00 13.26 -16.01
CA ALA A 54 11.83 14.61 -15.46
C ALA A 54 11.82 14.59 -13.91
N CYS A 55 11.16 13.61 -13.30
CA CYS A 55 11.18 13.44 -11.84
C CYS A 55 12.58 13.10 -11.30
N ARG A 56 13.36 12.31 -12.06
CA ARG A 56 14.74 11.99 -11.70
C ARG A 56 15.64 13.23 -11.71
N GLU A 57 15.44 14.16 -12.64
CA GLU A 57 16.14 15.45 -12.65
C GLU A 57 15.82 16.28 -11.40
N VAL A 58 14.56 16.28 -10.96
CA VAL A 58 14.18 16.93 -9.69
C VAL A 58 14.84 16.23 -8.51
N ALA A 59 14.86 14.91 -8.45
CA ALA A 59 15.51 14.15 -7.39
C ALA A 59 17.01 14.48 -7.27
N GLU A 60 17.72 14.57 -8.40
CA GLU A 60 19.14 14.93 -8.42
C GLU A 60 19.43 16.35 -7.89
N GLN A 61 18.51 17.31 -8.10
CA GLN A 61 18.63 18.66 -7.55
C GLN A 61 18.47 18.69 -6.02
N HIS A 62 17.81 17.69 -5.46
CA HIS A 62 17.49 17.57 -4.03
C HIS A 62 18.13 16.34 -3.37
N ARG A 63 19.19 15.79 -3.94
CA ARG A 63 19.90 14.59 -3.44
C ARG A 63 20.45 14.73 -2.02
N ASP A 64 20.56 15.93 -1.51
CA ASP A 64 20.91 16.22 -0.12
C ASP A 64 19.75 16.03 0.85
N LEU A 65 18.50 15.94 0.33
CA LEU A 65 17.29 15.82 1.10
C LEU A 65 16.67 14.44 0.98
N MET A 66 16.69 13.88 -0.23
CA MET A 66 15.95 12.66 -0.58
C MET A 66 16.69 11.85 -1.63
N PHE A 67 16.33 10.59 -1.73
CA PHE A 67 16.85 9.68 -2.76
C PHE A 67 15.71 9.08 -3.58
N TRP A 68 16.06 8.64 -4.78
CA TRP A 68 15.16 7.91 -5.67
C TRP A 68 15.06 6.45 -5.24
N ASP A 69 13.85 5.91 -5.02
CA ASP A 69 13.63 4.49 -4.77
C ASP A 69 13.59 3.70 -6.09
N ASP A 70 14.70 3.06 -6.43
CA ASP A 70 14.83 2.22 -7.62
C ASP A 70 14.03 0.90 -7.54
N THR A 71 13.40 0.59 -6.43
CA THR A 71 12.59 -0.64 -6.27
C THR A 71 11.20 -0.51 -6.86
N LYS A 72 10.71 0.72 -7.07
CA LYS A 72 9.40 0.98 -7.66
C LYS A 72 9.38 0.70 -9.16
N ARG A 73 8.26 0.18 -9.66
CA ARG A 73 8.10 -0.25 -11.05
C ARG A 73 7.02 0.50 -11.82
N THR A 74 6.02 1.01 -11.12
CA THR A 74 4.85 1.69 -11.71
C THR A 74 4.65 3.09 -11.19
N MET A 75 5.30 3.45 -10.11
CA MET A 75 5.28 4.78 -9.51
C MET A 75 6.69 5.33 -9.37
N VAL A 76 6.83 6.61 -9.08
CA VAL A 76 8.06 7.23 -8.61
C VAL A 76 7.91 7.46 -7.11
N SER A 77 8.94 7.14 -6.33
CA SER A 77 9.00 7.51 -4.92
C SER A 77 10.34 8.19 -4.63
N LEU A 78 10.27 9.38 -4.07
CA LEU A 78 11.42 10.11 -3.55
C LEU A 78 11.36 10.02 -2.03
N GLU A 79 12.27 9.26 -1.44
CA GLU A 79 12.28 8.99 -0.01
C GLU A 79 13.28 9.88 0.72
N GLN A 80 12.94 10.29 1.94
CA GLN A 80 13.82 11.07 2.81
C GLN A 80 15.14 10.33 3.05
N ASN A 81 16.27 11.04 2.93
CA ASN A 81 17.57 10.49 3.32
C ASN A 81 17.60 10.18 4.82
N LEU A 82 18.22 9.06 5.19
CA LEU A 82 18.24 8.57 6.57
C LEU A 82 18.99 9.50 7.54
N ASP A 83 19.88 10.34 7.05
CA ASP A 83 20.67 11.30 7.82
C ASP A 83 20.05 12.70 7.87
N VAL A 84 18.90 12.91 7.22
CA VAL A 84 18.14 14.17 7.26
C VAL A 84 17.10 14.11 8.39
N ALA A 85 17.04 15.14 9.21
CA ALA A 85 16.02 15.25 10.24
C ALA A 85 14.62 15.41 9.59
N ASN A 86 13.61 14.78 10.19
CA ASN A 86 12.26 14.79 9.61
C ASN A 86 11.67 16.20 9.51
N ASP A 87 11.94 17.07 10.48
CA ASP A 87 11.47 18.47 10.45
C ASP A 87 12.08 19.25 9.28
N ASP A 88 13.38 19.01 8.98
CA ASP A 88 14.07 19.63 7.84
C ASP A 88 13.51 19.10 6.51
N TYR A 89 13.23 17.80 6.44
CA TYR A 89 12.59 17.19 5.29
C TYR A 89 11.21 17.81 5.05
N LEU A 90 10.33 17.81 6.05
CA LEU A 90 8.97 18.35 5.94
C LEU A 90 8.93 19.84 5.60
N ALA A 91 9.92 20.63 6.09
CA ALA A 91 10.03 22.04 5.75
C ALA A 91 10.36 22.29 4.28
N ARG A 92 11.10 21.39 3.62
CA ARG A 92 11.54 21.50 2.22
C ARG A 92 10.65 20.73 1.24
N GLN A 93 9.94 19.72 1.71
CA GLN A 93 9.08 18.84 0.89
C GLN A 93 8.10 19.61 -0.01
N PRO A 94 7.39 20.69 0.43
CA PRO A 94 6.45 21.40 -0.44
C PRO A 94 7.09 22.01 -1.69
N ALA A 95 8.33 22.47 -1.59
CA ALA A 95 9.05 23.04 -2.73
C ALA A 95 9.41 21.98 -3.76
N VAL A 96 9.80 20.76 -3.31
CA VAL A 96 10.06 19.62 -4.20
C VAL A 96 8.77 19.12 -4.84
N THR A 97 7.70 19.00 -4.05
CA THR A 97 6.37 18.60 -4.54
C THR A 97 5.92 19.54 -5.67
N ALA A 98 6.06 20.86 -5.49
CA ALA A 98 5.69 21.84 -6.53
C ALA A 98 6.50 21.68 -7.83
N GLN A 99 7.77 21.27 -7.76
CA GLN A 99 8.57 21.01 -8.95
C GLN A 99 8.11 19.74 -9.68
N LEU A 100 7.76 18.70 -8.95
CA LEU A 100 7.19 17.47 -9.51
C LEU A 100 5.83 17.74 -10.16
N ASP A 101 4.95 18.52 -9.52
CA ASP A 101 3.65 18.91 -10.07
C ASP A 101 3.81 19.77 -11.36
N ALA A 102 4.82 20.63 -11.39
CA ALA A 102 5.15 21.39 -12.59
C ALA A 102 5.62 20.47 -13.73
N ALA A 103 6.42 19.43 -13.44
CA ALA A 103 6.86 18.44 -14.43
C ALA A 103 5.67 17.62 -14.97
N ILE A 104 4.77 17.15 -14.09
CA ILE A 104 3.52 16.46 -14.47
C ILE A 104 2.71 17.32 -15.44
N SER A 105 2.52 18.61 -15.09
CA SER A 105 1.72 19.54 -15.87
C SER A 105 2.36 19.88 -17.22
N ALA A 106 3.68 20.13 -17.23
CA ALA A 106 4.42 20.48 -18.45
C ALA A 106 4.42 19.35 -19.48
N LEU A 107 4.38 18.10 -19.03
CA LEU A 107 4.30 16.91 -19.89
C LEU A 107 2.85 16.48 -20.22
N GLY A 108 1.84 17.22 -19.74
CA GLY A 108 0.44 16.95 -20.05
C GLY A 108 -0.17 15.76 -19.30
N HIS A 109 0.41 15.37 -18.18
CA HIS A 109 -0.01 14.19 -17.41
C HIS A 109 -0.89 14.51 -16.19
N ALA A 110 -1.28 15.77 -15.95
CA ALA A 110 -2.00 16.21 -14.75
C ALA A 110 -3.36 15.53 -14.52
N GLU A 111 -4.03 15.09 -15.58
CA GLU A 111 -5.31 14.36 -15.48
C GLU A 111 -5.12 12.91 -14.99
N SER A 112 -3.94 12.32 -15.22
CA SER A 112 -3.68 10.91 -14.93
C SER A 112 -2.80 10.70 -13.71
N PHE A 113 -1.86 11.60 -13.44
CA PHE A 113 -0.88 11.46 -12.37
C PHE A 113 -0.95 12.60 -11.35
N ALA A 114 -0.54 12.31 -10.14
CA ALA A 114 -0.46 13.28 -9.05
C ALA A 114 0.69 12.93 -8.11
N THR A 115 1.17 13.93 -7.39
CA THR A 115 2.05 13.74 -6.24
C THR A 115 1.23 13.45 -4.98
N VAL A 116 1.74 12.57 -4.14
CA VAL A 116 1.19 12.22 -2.83
C VAL A 116 2.30 12.34 -1.80
N PRO A 117 2.48 13.51 -1.17
CA PRO A 117 3.48 13.67 -0.13
C PRO A 117 3.08 12.90 1.14
N THR A 118 4.06 12.25 1.76
CA THR A 118 3.92 11.54 3.04
C THR A 118 4.89 12.14 4.07
N ILE A 119 4.92 11.60 5.28
CA ILE A 119 5.84 12.07 6.31
C ILE A 119 7.32 11.75 6.02
N ILE A 120 7.61 10.86 5.07
CA ILE A 120 8.97 10.39 4.73
C ILE A 120 9.24 10.30 3.23
N SER A 121 8.24 10.55 2.37
CA SER A 121 8.40 10.44 0.91
C SER A 121 7.52 11.43 0.15
N ILE A 122 7.79 11.57 -1.14
CA ILE A 122 6.87 12.11 -2.13
C ILE A 122 6.68 11.02 -3.18
N ASP A 123 5.49 10.45 -3.22
CA ASP A 123 5.10 9.51 -4.25
C ASP A 123 4.49 10.25 -5.45
N LEU A 124 4.83 9.86 -6.66
CA LEU A 124 4.15 10.26 -7.87
C LEU A 124 3.53 9.02 -8.49
N GLU A 125 2.22 9.03 -8.61
CA GLU A 125 1.45 7.85 -8.95
C GLU A 125 0.25 8.18 -9.82
N HIS A 126 -0.29 7.18 -10.50
CA HIS A 126 -1.53 7.32 -11.24
C HIS A 126 -2.70 7.54 -10.27
N ARG A 127 -3.62 8.45 -10.61
CA ARG A 127 -4.76 8.82 -9.74
C ARG A 127 -5.70 7.66 -9.39
N THR A 128 -5.68 6.58 -10.15
CA THR A 128 -6.45 5.36 -9.85
C THR A 128 -5.69 4.37 -8.98
N ALA A 129 -4.39 4.58 -8.75
CA ALA A 129 -3.65 3.76 -7.80
C ALA A 129 -4.16 4.04 -6.38
N GLY A 130 -4.28 2.99 -5.58
CA GLY A 130 -4.81 3.15 -4.22
C GLY A 130 -5.15 1.82 -3.57
N LYS A 131 -5.54 1.87 -2.32
CA LYS A 131 -5.93 0.69 -1.55
C LYS A 131 -7.20 0.02 -2.13
N ALA A 132 -8.12 0.81 -2.70
CA ALA A 132 -9.29 0.31 -3.43
C ALA A 132 -8.90 -0.55 -4.64
N LEU A 133 -7.94 -0.09 -5.47
CA LEU A 133 -7.40 -0.87 -6.58
C LEU A 133 -6.73 -2.15 -6.07
N GLY A 134 -6.04 -2.09 -4.92
CA GLY A 134 -5.47 -3.26 -4.26
C GLY A 134 -6.54 -4.30 -3.91
N ALA A 135 -7.68 -3.88 -3.35
CA ALA A 135 -8.81 -4.75 -3.04
C ALA A 135 -9.44 -5.36 -4.29
N GLU A 136 -9.66 -4.56 -5.32
CA GLU A 136 -10.15 -5.04 -6.62
C GLU A 136 -9.21 -6.11 -7.22
N ARG A 137 -7.91 -5.87 -7.17
CA ARG A 137 -6.88 -6.80 -7.62
C ARG A 137 -6.93 -8.11 -6.82
N ALA A 138 -7.09 -8.02 -5.50
CA ALA A 138 -7.21 -9.20 -4.63
C ALA A 138 -8.42 -10.07 -5.03
N ILE A 139 -9.58 -9.47 -5.29
CA ILE A 139 -10.77 -10.19 -5.77
C ILE A 139 -10.48 -10.94 -7.08
N ARG A 140 -9.83 -10.27 -8.05
CA ARG A 140 -9.49 -10.88 -9.34
C ARG A 140 -8.50 -12.04 -9.18
N LEU A 141 -7.48 -11.89 -8.32
CA LEU A 141 -6.47 -12.91 -8.06
C LEU A 141 -7.08 -14.14 -7.39
N VAL A 142 -7.92 -13.95 -6.37
CA VAL A 142 -8.65 -15.03 -5.71
C VAL A 142 -9.58 -15.72 -6.71
N GLY A 143 -10.37 -14.96 -7.48
CA GLY A 143 -11.30 -15.49 -8.48
C GLY A 143 -10.64 -16.27 -9.60
N SER A 144 -9.33 -16.06 -9.86
CA SER A 144 -8.57 -16.83 -10.85
C SER A 144 -8.25 -18.26 -10.37
N ARG A 145 -8.38 -18.55 -9.08
CA ARG A 145 -8.00 -19.85 -8.49
C ARG A 145 -9.13 -20.55 -7.75
N MET A 146 -10.10 -19.81 -7.24
CA MET A 146 -11.18 -20.36 -6.43
C MET A 146 -12.44 -19.52 -6.53
N VAL A 147 -13.55 -20.01 -5.98
CA VAL A 147 -14.76 -19.22 -5.80
C VAL A 147 -14.46 -18.07 -4.85
N VAL A 148 -14.75 -16.85 -5.28
CA VAL A 148 -14.52 -15.65 -4.48
C VAL A 148 -15.39 -15.72 -3.20
N PRO A 149 -14.81 -15.66 -2.01
CA PRO A 149 -15.57 -15.62 -0.78
C PRO A 149 -16.47 -14.39 -0.71
N ARG A 150 -17.63 -14.52 -0.04
CA ARG A 150 -18.52 -13.38 0.16
C ARG A 150 -18.04 -12.46 1.29
N ARG A 151 -17.40 -13.02 2.32
CA ARG A 151 -16.89 -12.30 3.49
C ARG A 151 -15.41 -11.98 3.33
N TRP A 152 -15.05 -10.73 3.60
CA TRP A 152 -13.70 -10.20 3.52
C TRP A 152 -13.33 -9.44 4.77
N PHE A 153 -12.09 -9.59 5.18
CA PHE A 153 -11.48 -8.82 6.27
C PHE A 153 -10.35 -7.98 5.69
N THR A 154 -10.29 -6.72 6.10
CA THR A 154 -9.18 -5.82 5.83
C THR A 154 -8.60 -5.34 7.15
N ALA A 155 -7.35 -4.94 7.17
CA ALA A 155 -6.71 -4.37 8.35
C ALA A 155 -5.76 -3.24 7.92
N GLY A 156 -5.62 -2.22 8.75
CA GLY A 156 -4.70 -1.13 8.49
C GLY A 156 -4.63 -0.12 9.63
N ASP A 157 -3.63 0.74 9.55
CA ASP A 157 -3.25 1.72 10.56
C ASP A 157 -3.46 3.18 10.09
N SER A 158 -4.06 3.37 8.93
CA SER A 158 -4.28 4.68 8.32
C SER A 158 -5.69 4.88 7.78
N ASN A 159 -6.07 6.14 7.51
CA ASN A 159 -7.36 6.44 6.87
C ASN A 159 -7.48 5.82 5.47
N GLY A 160 -6.37 5.76 4.72
CA GLY A 160 -6.38 5.18 3.38
C GLY A 160 -6.65 3.67 3.36
N ASP A 161 -6.45 2.95 4.47
CA ASP A 161 -6.72 1.52 4.53
C ASP A 161 -8.22 1.19 4.55
N TYR A 162 -9.05 2.14 4.95
CA TYR A 162 -10.51 2.02 4.87
C TYR A 162 -11.01 1.88 3.43
N ASP A 163 -10.29 2.42 2.45
CA ASP A 163 -10.66 2.34 1.03
C ASP A 163 -10.76 0.89 0.54
N MET A 164 -10.00 -0.05 1.13
CA MET A 164 -10.13 -1.47 0.81
C MET A 164 -11.52 -2.00 1.17
N ALA A 165 -11.97 -1.73 2.39
CA ALA A 165 -13.27 -2.20 2.87
C ALA A 165 -14.42 -1.44 2.21
N ALA A 166 -14.24 -0.14 1.92
CA ALA A 166 -15.22 0.67 1.21
C ALA A 166 -15.47 0.10 -0.19
N TRP A 167 -14.42 -0.16 -0.96
CA TRP A 167 -14.54 -0.74 -2.28
C TRP A 167 -15.20 -2.13 -2.25
N LEU A 168 -14.80 -2.99 -1.30
CA LEU A 168 -15.40 -4.31 -1.12
C LEU A 168 -16.90 -4.22 -0.81
N HIS A 169 -17.28 -3.32 0.09
CA HIS A 169 -18.68 -3.09 0.44
C HIS A 169 -19.50 -2.60 -0.76
N GLU A 170 -19.02 -1.61 -1.50
CA GLU A 170 -19.65 -1.08 -2.72
C GLU A 170 -19.79 -2.15 -3.81
N ALA A 171 -18.81 -3.05 -3.91
CA ALA A 171 -18.85 -4.20 -4.81
C ALA A 171 -19.79 -5.33 -4.33
N GLY A 172 -20.48 -5.17 -3.18
CA GLY A 172 -21.49 -6.09 -2.66
C GLY A 172 -20.94 -7.23 -1.80
N PHE A 173 -19.68 -7.13 -1.34
CA PHE A 173 -19.10 -8.07 -0.39
C PHE A 173 -19.46 -7.71 1.05
N ASP A 174 -19.41 -8.70 1.94
CA ASP A 174 -19.54 -8.54 3.39
C ASP A 174 -18.14 -8.18 3.95
N ALA A 175 -17.87 -6.89 4.04
CA ALA A 175 -16.57 -6.35 4.44
C ALA A 175 -16.54 -5.98 5.92
N THR A 176 -15.45 -6.35 6.60
CA THR A 176 -15.12 -5.89 7.96
C THR A 176 -13.70 -5.34 7.96
N HIS A 177 -13.51 -4.12 8.45
CA HIS A 177 -12.20 -3.49 8.60
C HIS A 177 -11.73 -3.54 10.05
N LEU A 178 -10.47 -3.98 10.25
CA LEU A 178 -9.78 -3.88 11.54
C LEU A 178 -8.91 -2.61 11.52
N ASP A 179 -9.32 -1.62 12.29
CA ASP A 179 -8.58 -0.36 12.47
C ASP A 179 -7.65 -0.49 13.68
N VAL A 180 -6.36 -0.50 13.45
CA VAL A 180 -5.32 -0.59 14.48
C VAL A 180 -4.54 0.72 14.65
N ARG A 181 -5.07 1.85 14.18
CA ARG A 181 -4.41 3.15 14.30
C ARG A 181 -4.19 3.54 15.76
N PRO A 182 -3.00 4.07 16.09
CA PRO A 182 -2.69 4.49 17.46
C PRO A 182 -3.47 5.72 17.90
N SER A 183 -3.97 6.55 16.97
CA SER A 183 -4.66 7.80 17.27
C SER A 183 -5.64 8.20 16.17
N GLY A 184 -6.41 9.24 16.41
CA GLY A 184 -7.40 9.78 15.48
C GLY A 184 -8.81 9.24 15.71
N GLU A 185 -9.79 9.87 15.09
CA GLU A 185 -11.20 9.46 15.14
C GLU A 185 -11.48 8.39 14.07
N GLN A 186 -12.38 7.47 14.39
CA GLN A 186 -12.86 6.50 13.44
C GLN A 186 -13.77 7.19 12.41
N PRO A 187 -13.52 7.05 11.10
CA PRO A 187 -14.45 7.56 10.09
C PRO A 187 -15.82 6.91 10.20
N GLU A 188 -16.86 7.64 9.84
CA GLU A 188 -18.18 7.05 9.62
C GLU A 188 -18.17 6.18 8.37
N THR A 189 -18.65 4.94 8.49
CA THR A 189 -18.59 3.93 7.41
C THR A 189 -19.91 3.20 7.25
N ALA A 190 -20.16 2.72 6.02
CA ALA A 190 -21.30 1.85 5.71
C ALA A 190 -21.02 0.35 5.98
N PHE A 191 -19.80 0.00 6.37
CA PHE A 191 -19.36 -1.36 6.68
C PHE A 191 -18.90 -1.49 8.12
N ALA A 192 -18.76 -2.72 8.60
CA ALA A 192 -18.34 -3.00 9.97
C ALA A 192 -16.86 -2.62 10.20
N VAL A 193 -16.61 -1.94 11.31
CA VAL A 193 -15.26 -1.61 11.77
C VAL A 193 -15.04 -2.18 13.17
N LEU A 194 -13.94 -2.90 13.31
CA LEU A 194 -13.39 -3.34 14.59
C LEU A 194 -12.21 -2.44 14.89
N ARG A 195 -12.26 -1.72 15.98
CA ARG A 195 -11.19 -0.81 16.36
C ARG A 195 -10.53 -1.24 17.65
N GLU A 196 -9.21 -1.41 17.61
CA GLU A 196 -8.38 -1.61 18.79
C GLU A 196 -7.17 -0.68 18.73
N ILE A 197 -6.99 0.10 19.78
CA ILE A 197 -5.88 1.07 19.88
C ILE A 197 -4.65 0.33 20.41
N PRO A 198 -3.49 0.43 19.74
CA PRO A 198 -2.25 -0.15 20.23
C PRO A 198 -1.85 0.43 21.59
N THR A 199 -1.33 -0.45 22.44
CA THR A 199 -0.83 -0.09 23.79
C THR A 199 0.68 -0.32 23.81
N PHE A 200 1.45 0.55 23.15
CA PHE A 200 2.90 0.43 23.02
C PHE A 200 3.63 0.29 24.36
N ALA A 201 3.13 0.93 25.43
CA ALA A 201 3.68 0.81 26.76
C ALA A 201 3.56 -0.61 27.33
N GLU A 202 2.64 -1.42 26.81
CA GLU A 202 2.40 -2.82 27.19
C GLU A 202 3.01 -3.80 26.17
N GLY A 203 3.71 -3.28 25.14
CA GLY A 203 4.35 -4.09 24.10
C GLY A 203 3.38 -4.62 23.05
N HIS A 204 2.23 -4.00 22.88
CA HIS A 204 1.24 -4.34 21.86
C HIS A 204 1.25 -3.28 20.74
N ALA A 205 1.86 -3.62 19.63
CA ALA A 205 1.86 -2.84 18.40
C ALA A 205 0.70 -3.22 17.47
N GLU A 206 0.55 -2.48 16.36
CA GLU A 206 -0.51 -2.68 15.37
C GLU A 206 -0.50 -4.08 14.76
N ASP A 207 0.69 -4.64 14.53
CA ASP A 207 0.90 -5.97 13.97
C ASP A 207 0.55 -7.07 14.97
N ASP A 208 0.78 -6.87 16.27
CA ASP A 208 0.38 -7.82 17.33
C ASP A 208 -1.15 -7.95 17.40
N ILE A 209 -1.85 -6.82 17.33
CA ILE A 209 -3.32 -6.79 17.29
C ILE A 209 -3.82 -7.52 16.03
N THR A 210 -3.25 -7.20 14.87
CA THR A 210 -3.60 -7.86 13.61
C THR A 210 -3.37 -9.37 13.68
N ALA A 211 -2.24 -9.84 14.22
CA ALA A 211 -1.93 -11.25 14.41
C ALA A 211 -2.93 -11.96 15.34
N THR A 212 -3.37 -11.26 16.41
CA THR A 212 -4.38 -11.78 17.33
C THR A 212 -5.73 -12.01 16.63
N TYR A 213 -6.16 -11.03 15.79
CA TYR A 213 -7.41 -11.18 15.03
C TYR A 213 -7.31 -12.27 13.97
N LEU A 214 -6.21 -12.36 13.23
CA LEU A 214 -5.99 -13.45 12.27
C LEU A 214 -6.06 -14.83 12.95
N THR A 215 -5.53 -14.96 14.16
CA THR A 215 -5.60 -16.19 14.94
C THR A 215 -7.04 -16.53 15.35
N ARG A 216 -7.81 -15.54 15.78
CA ARG A 216 -9.24 -15.68 16.10
C ARG A 216 -10.05 -16.13 14.88
N TRP A 217 -9.95 -15.40 13.78
CA TRP A 217 -10.68 -15.72 12.53
C TRP A 217 -10.33 -17.10 12.00
N ARG A 218 -9.05 -17.50 12.08
CA ARG A 218 -8.65 -18.87 11.74
C ARG A 218 -9.37 -19.90 12.60
N ALA A 219 -9.50 -19.68 13.90
CA ALA A 219 -10.20 -20.60 14.80
C ALA A 219 -11.71 -20.69 14.47
N GLU A 220 -12.34 -19.57 14.13
CA GLU A 220 -13.76 -19.52 13.72
C GLU A 220 -14.03 -20.23 12.39
N LEU A 221 -13.08 -20.23 11.47
CA LEU A 221 -13.21 -20.90 10.17
C LEU A 221 -12.85 -22.38 10.21
N ALA A 222 -12.23 -22.87 11.29
CA ALA A 222 -11.85 -24.26 11.46
C ALA A 222 -12.97 -25.16 12.04
N VAL A 223 -14.14 -24.59 12.29
CA VAL A 223 -15.38 -25.25 12.76
C VAL A 223 -16.30 -25.44 11.56
#